data_974303bc04d7721465db7a27a9d69746
#
_entry.id   974303bc04d7721465db7a27a9d69746
#
_cell.length_a   1.000
_cell.length_b   1.000
_cell.length_c   1.000
_cell.angle_alpha   90.00
_cell.angle_beta   90.00
_cell.angle_gamma   90.00
#
_symmetry.space_group_name_H-M   'P 1'
#
loop_
_entity.id
_entity.type
_entity.pdbx_description
1 polymer ?
#
loop_
_entity_poly.entity_id
_entity_poly.type
_entity_poly.pdbx_seq_one_letter_code
_entity_poly.pdbx_strand_id
1 'polypeptide(L)'
;MKDRAGCCLIVFILAMAVLFGIINDDKTDIITGLAVGIFLYASAPILVIIFIVLIIICILPDSTNQEPAMKLYIYDHCPFCVRARMIFGLRGLPVEIEVFANDDEAGPTALIGEKVVPILVKPDGTAMDESLDIVRFVDEYAGKERLDDTIRPEIQAWLDKVGKYSSRLTAPRCVQIGLPEFATESARAYYIKKKAAAYGDFAENIARTDEYLAQLHADLPELAALIYSEGHIGERLGYEDIITFPLLRNLTMVKGLQYPEQIRFYVERMAKQSGVPLYYDKAV
;
A
#
# COMPACT_ATOMS: atom_id res chain seq x y z
N MET A 1 5.28 -26.01 -2.19
CA MET A 1 4.51 -26.29 -3.41
C MET A 1 4.85 -27.60 -4.11
N LYS A 2 6.09 -28.10 -4.10
CA LYS A 2 6.50 -29.36 -4.78
C LYS A 2 5.89 -30.64 -4.16
N ASP A 3 5.68 -30.69 -2.86
CA ASP A 3 5.26 -31.94 -2.18
C ASP A 3 3.77 -32.28 -2.29
N ARG A 4 2.89 -31.28 -2.43
CA ARG A 4 1.43 -31.52 -2.54
C ARG A 4 1.03 -32.06 -3.91
N ALA A 5 1.60 -31.53 -4.98
CA ALA A 5 1.34 -32.03 -6.34
C ALA A 5 1.85 -33.47 -6.52
N GLY A 6 2.97 -33.80 -5.88
CA GLY A 6 3.50 -35.16 -5.86
C GLY A 6 2.59 -36.17 -5.13
N CYS A 7 2.03 -35.77 -3.99
CA CYS A 7 1.10 -36.61 -3.22
C CYS A 7 -0.20 -36.89 -3.97
N CYS A 8 -0.80 -35.89 -4.61
CA CYS A 8 -2.02 -36.06 -5.42
C CYS A 8 -1.79 -36.99 -6.63
N LEU A 9 -0.64 -36.85 -7.28
CA LEU A 9 -0.28 -37.71 -8.43
C LEU A 9 -0.10 -39.17 -8.00
N ILE A 10 0.56 -39.42 -6.87
CA ILE A 10 0.78 -40.79 -6.34
C ILE A 10 -0.55 -41.45 -5.97
N VAL A 11 -1.47 -40.74 -5.30
CA VAL A 11 -2.80 -41.25 -4.95
C VAL A 11 -3.61 -41.58 -6.20
N PHE A 12 -3.55 -40.74 -7.25
CA PHE A 12 -4.21 -40.98 -8.53
C PHE A 12 -3.66 -42.21 -9.25
N ILE A 13 -2.33 -42.37 -9.30
CA ILE A 13 -1.69 -43.52 -9.94
C ILE A 13 -2.05 -44.81 -9.19
N LEU A 14 -2.08 -44.82 -7.87
CA LEU A 14 -2.47 -45.96 -7.06
C LEU A 14 -3.96 -46.34 -7.29
N ALA A 15 -4.85 -45.35 -7.31
CA ALA A 15 -6.28 -45.59 -7.59
C ALA A 15 -6.51 -46.15 -8.98
N MET A 16 -5.78 -45.67 -9.99
CA MET A 16 -5.85 -46.20 -11.38
C MET A 16 -5.26 -47.61 -11.47
N ALA A 17 -4.18 -47.92 -10.74
CA ALA A 17 -3.59 -49.26 -10.73
C ALA A 17 -4.52 -50.29 -10.10
N VAL A 18 -5.25 -49.95 -9.02
CA VAL A 18 -6.26 -50.81 -8.38
C VAL A 18 -7.43 -51.04 -9.33
N LEU A 19 -7.93 -50.00 -10.01
CA LEU A 19 -9.00 -50.13 -11.01
C LEU A 19 -8.59 -51.01 -12.20
N PHE A 20 -7.35 -50.84 -12.70
CA PHE A 20 -6.83 -51.64 -13.80
C PHE A 20 -6.60 -53.11 -13.42
N GLY A 21 -6.15 -53.36 -12.17
CA GLY A 21 -5.98 -54.70 -11.61
C GLY A 21 -7.29 -55.46 -11.47
N ILE A 22 -8.39 -54.82 -11.15
CA ILE A 22 -9.72 -55.40 -11.01
C ILE A 22 -10.30 -55.77 -12.41
N ILE A 23 -9.98 -55.01 -13.46
CA ILE A 23 -10.48 -55.22 -14.82
C ILE A 23 -9.75 -56.37 -15.55
N ASN A 24 -8.52 -56.70 -15.14
CA ASN A 24 -7.67 -57.65 -15.87
C ASN A 24 -7.63 -59.05 -15.25
N ASP A 25 -8.54 -59.36 -14.31
CA ASP A 25 -8.59 -60.74 -13.74
C ASP A 25 -9.44 -61.65 -14.60
N ASP A 26 -8.81 -62.58 -15.34
CA ASP A 26 -9.36 -63.52 -16.30
C ASP A 26 -10.34 -64.57 -15.70
N LYS A 27 -10.64 -64.50 -14.38
CA LYS A 27 -11.47 -65.46 -13.64
C LYS A 27 -12.83 -64.92 -13.23
N THR A 28 -13.26 -63.76 -13.73
CA THR A 28 -14.54 -63.20 -13.37
C THR A 28 -15.70 -63.82 -14.17
N ASP A 29 -16.63 -64.51 -13.45
CA ASP A 29 -17.91 -64.92 -14.02
C ASP A 29 -18.73 -63.72 -14.53
N ILE A 30 -19.56 -63.94 -15.57
CA ILE A 30 -20.37 -62.89 -16.22
C ILE A 30 -21.18 -62.06 -15.21
N ILE A 31 -21.67 -62.67 -14.15
CA ILE A 31 -22.47 -62.02 -13.09
C ILE A 31 -21.60 -61.06 -12.26
N THR A 32 -20.35 -61.45 -11.93
CA THR A 32 -19.39 -60.65 -11.21
C THR A 32 -18.89 -59.47 -12.07
N GLY A 33 -18.67 -59.70 -13.34
CA GLY A 33 -18.32 -58.68 -14.31
C GLY A 33 -19.42 -57.62 -14.49
N LEU A 34 -20.69 -58.02 -14.52
CA LEU A 34 -21.83 -57.11 -14.62
C LEU A 34 -22.00 -56.26 -13.32
N ALA A 35 -21.84 -56.89 -12.14
CA ALA A 35 -21.91 -56.22 -10.84
C ALA A 35 -20.77 -55.20 -10.66
N VAL A 36 -19.54 -55.53 -11.08
CA VAL A 36 -18.39 -54.62 -11.07
C VAL A 36 -18.59 -53.48 -12.05
N GLY A 37 -19.14 -53.75 -13.25
CA GLY A 37 -19.46 -52.72 -14.26
C GLY A 37 -20.52 -51.72 -13.75
N ILE A 38 -21.59 -52.21 -13.11
CA ILE A 38 -22.60 -51.32 -12.49
C ILE A 38 -22.02 -50.49 -11.34
N PHE A 39 -21.20 -51.10 -10.48
CA PHE A 39 -20.53 -50.39 -9.37
C PHE A 39 -19.57 -49.31 -9.89
N LEU A 40 -18.77 -49.59 -10.92
CA LEU A 40 -17.88 -48.61 -11.55
C LEU A 40 -18.65 -47.49 -12.22
N TYR A 41 -19.74 -47.79 -12.92
CA TYR A 41 -20.61 -46.79 -13.55
C TYR A 41 -21.29 -45.90 -12.52
N ALA A 42 -21.76 -46.45 -11.42
CA ALA A 42 -22.39 -45.67 -10.34
C ALA A 42 -21.38 -44.84 -9.52
N SER A 43 -20.15 -45.30 -9.35
CA SER A 43 -19.11 -44.61 -8.59
C SER A 43 -18.28 -43.58 -9.42
N ALA A 44 -18.29 -43.73 -10.77
CA ALA A 44 -17.55 -42.81 -11.65
C ALA A 44 -17.85 -41.32 -11.41
N PRO A 45 -19.11 -40.87 -11.32
CA PRO A 45 -19.39 -39.44 -11.05
C PRO A 45 -18.91 -39.00 -9.68
N ILE A 46 -18.94 -39.86 -8.67
CA ILE A 46 -18.44 -39.55 -7.31
C ILE A 46 -16.94 -39.38 -7.35
N LEU A 47 -16.21 -40.26 -8.04
CA LEU A 47 -14.74 -40.17 -8.17
C LEU A 47 -14.33 -38.91 -8.96
N VAL A 48 -15.07 -38.52 -9.96
CA VAL A 48 -14.86 -37.29 -10.73
C VAL A 48 -15.07 -36.07 -9.80
N ILE A 49 -16.13 -36.04 -8.99
CA ILE A 49 -16.39 -34.97 -8.06
C ILE A 49 -15.26 -34.88 -7.02
N ILE A 50 -14.84 -35.99 -6.44
CA ILE A 50 -13.72 -36.04 -5.49
C ILE A 50 -12.44 -35.50 -6.13
N PHE A 51 -12.16 -35.87 -7.37
CA PHE A 51 -10.99 -35.41 -8.11
C PHE A 51 -11.05 -33.89 -8.36
N ILE A 52 -12.21 -33.36 -8.77
CA ILE A 52 -12.42 -31.92 -8.94
C ILE A 52 -12.24 -31.17 -7.61
N VAL A 53 -12.79 -31.69 -6.51
CA VAL A 53 -12.64 -31.09 -5.17
C VAL A 53 -11.18 -31.09 -4.75
N LEU A 54 -10.43 -32.17 -5.00
CA LEU A 54 -9.01 -32.23 -4.68
C LEU A 54 -8.19 -31.23 -5.53
N ILE A 55 -8.53 -31.09 -6.83
CA ILE A 55 -7.91 -30.06 -7.68
C ILE A 55 -8.20 -28.65 -7.14
N ILE A 56 -9.45 -28.38 -6.79
CA ILE A 56 -9.85 -27.10 -6.22
C ILE A 56 -9.06 -26.82 -4.92
N ILE A 57 -8.96 -27.81 -4.02
CA ILE A 57 -8.18 -27.68 -2.77
C ILE A 57 -6.68 -27.45 -3.07
N CYS A 58 -6.13 -28.07 -4.10
CA CYS A 58 -4.73 -27.85 -4.50
C CYS A 58 -4.47 -26.50 -5.18
N ILE A 59 -5.49 -25.91 -5.81
CA ILE A 59 -5.39 -24.62 -6.51
C ILE A 59 -5.75 -23.45 -5.58
N LEU A 60 -6.61 -23.69 -4.58
CA LEU A 60 -6.93 -22.66 -3.59
C LEU A 60 -5.67 -22.31 -2.80
N PRO A 61 -5.34 -21.02 -2.68
CA PRO A 61 -4.23 -20.59 -1.84
C PRO A 61 -4.47 -21.05 -0.39
N ASP A 62 -3.42 -21.56 0.22
CA ASP A 62 -3.46 -22.05 1.60
C ASP A 62 -3.68 -20.85 2.53
N SER A 63 -4.89 -20.69 3.03
CA SER A 63 -5.24 -19.61 3.97
C SER A 63 -4.58 -19.79 5.36
N THR A 64 -3.86 -20.90 5.59
CA THR A 64 -3.19 -21.19 6.87
C THR A 64 -1.75 -20.68 6.95
N ASN A 65 -1.16 -20.23 5.83
CA ASN A 65 0.18 -19.63 5.77
C ASN A 65 0.10 -18.14 5.41
N GLN A 66 -0.84 -17.39 5.96
CA GLN A 66 -0.75 -15.95 5.91
C GLN A 66 0.39 -15.56 6.87
N GLU A 67 1.55 -15.14 6.30
CA GLU A 67 2.56 -14.46 7.10
C GLU A 67 1.87 -13.35 7.89
N PRO A 68 2.24 -13.12 9.16
CA PRO A 68 1.63 -12.07 9.95
C PRO A 68 1.67 -10.77 9.15
N ALA A 69 0.50 -10.17 8.97
CA ALA A 69 0.37 -8.97 8.14
C ALA A 69 1.22 -7.85 8.73
N MET A 70 1.98 -7.15 7.88
CA MET A 70 2.64 -5.91 8.27
C MET A 70 1.59 -4.90 8.69
N LYS A 71 1.85 -4.15 9.77
CA LYS A 71 0.96 -3.12 10.28
C LYS A 71 1.65 -1.77 10.28
N LEU A 72 1.03 -0.78 9.63
CA LEU A 72 1.59 0.55 9.48
C LEU A 72 0.72 1.58 10.22
N TYR A 73 1.29 2.21 11.23
CA TYR A 73 0.66 3.27 12.01
C TYR A 73 1.03 4.63 11.45
N ILE A 74 0.05 5.47 11.19
CA ILE A 74 0.23 6.74 10.46
C ILE A 74 -0.62 7.88 11.01
N TYR A 75 -0.35 9.10 10.53
CA TYR A 75 -1.32 10.17 10.31
C TYR A 75 -1.53 10.32 8.80
N ASP A 76 -2.78 10.47 8.35
CA ASP A 76 -3.08 10.50 6.90
C ASP A 76 -2.46 11.72 6.20
N HIS A 77 -2.40 12.90 6.88
CA HIS A 77 -1.78 14.10 6.33
C HIS A 77 -0.25 14.10 6.37
N CYS A 78 0.38 13.24 7.17
CA CYS A 78 1.82 13.30 7.39
C CYS A 78 2.60 12.89 6.14
N PRO A 79 3.47 13.75 5.56
CA PRO A 79 4.21 13.41 4.35
C PRO A 79 5.17 12.22 4.54
N PHE A 80 5.73 12.05 5.72
CA PHE A 80 6.58 10.90 6.05
C PHE A 80 5.77 9.61 6.10
N CYS A 81 4.54 9.67 6.63
CA CYS A 81 3.62 8.53 6.63
C CYS A 81 3.20 8.16 5.20
N VAL A 82 3.00 9.16 4.33
CA VAL A 82 2.69 8.91 2.92
C VAL A 82 3.84 8.18 2.22
N ARG A 83 5.11 8.53 2.49
CA ARG A 83 6.28 7.79 1.99
C ARG A 83 6.22 6.31 2.35
N ALA A 84 5.97 6.02 3.63
CA ALA A 84 5.87 4.65 4.13
C ALA A 84 4.62 3.90 3.61
N ARG A 85 3.50 4.61 3.41
CA ARG A 85 2.26 4.01 2.89
C ARG A 85 2.35 3.70 1.40
N MET A 86 2.87 4.64 0.60
CA MET A 86 2.86 4.53 -0.86
C MET A 86 3.70 3.37 -1.37
N ILE A 87 4.79 3.00 -0.69
CA ILE A 87 5.66 1.91 -1.13
C ILE A 87 4.93 0.56 -1.14
N PHE A 88 4.01 0.31 -0.21
CA PHE A 88 3.20 -0.91 -0.20
C PHE A 88 2.35 -1.03 -1.46
N GLY A 89 1.64 0.03 -1.86
CA GLY A 89 0.87 0.04 -3.10
C GLY A 89 1.75 -0.09 -4.34
N LEU A 90 2.86 0.63 -4.41
CA LEU A 90 3.81 0.56 -5.52
C LEU A 90 4.44 -0.84 -5.67
N ARG A 91 4.60 -1.56 -4.57
CA ARG A 91 5.12 -2.93 -4.56
C ARG A 91 4.03 -4.00 -4.64
N GLY A 92 2.75 -3.63 -4.47
CA GLY A 92 1.61 -4.55 -4.47
C GLY A 92 1.60 -5.46 -3.24
N LEU A 93 2.14 -4.97 -2.11
CA LEU A 93 2.17 -5.69 -0.85
C LEU A 93 0.98 -5.28 0.03
N PRO A 94 0.31 -6.23 0.69
CA PRO A 94 -0.73 -5.92 1.65
C PRO A 94 -0.13 -5.32 2.93
N VAL A 95 -0.85 -4.38 3.54
CA VAL A 95 -0.53 -3.78 4.83
C VAL A 95 -1.80 -3.38 5.55
N GLU A 96 -1.86 -3.67 6.85
CA GLU A 96 -2.89 -3.13 7.72
C GLU A 96 -2.52 -1.70 8.11
N ILE A 97 -3.40 -0.74 7.82
CA ILE A 97 -3.15 0.67 8.15
C ILE A 97 -3.99 1.04 9.35
N GLU A 98 -3.35 1.59 10.38
CA GLU A 98 -3.99 2.15 11.55
C GLU A 98 -3.61 3.62 11.72
N VAL A 99 -4.62 4.47 11.98
CA VAL A 99 -4.41 5.91 12.16
C VAL A 99 -4.54 6.24 13.62
N PHE A 100 -3.46 6.73 14.23
CA PHE A 100 -3.50 7.26 15.59
C PHE A 100 -4.23 8.60 15.64
N ALA A 101 -4.90 8.89 16.76
CA ALA A 101 -5.31 10.27 17.04
C ALA A 101 -4.06 11.16 17.19
N ASN A 102 -4.16 12.43 16.75
CA ASN A 102 -2.96 13.29 16.73
C ASN A 102 -2.45 13.65 18.13
N ASP A 103 -3.30 13.58 19.13
CA ASP A 103 -2.97 13.77 20.57
C ASP A 103 -2.63 12.45 21.30
N ASP A 104 -2.69 11.30 20.64
CA ASP A 104 -2.28 10.03 21.24
C ASP A 104 -0.75 10.01 21.41
N GLU A 105 -0.30 10.05 22.65
CA GLU A 105 1.11 9.90 23.01
C GLU A 105 1.43 8.47 23.45
N ALA A 106 0.45 7.78 24.00
CA ALA A 106 0.66 6.46 24.58
C ALA A 106 0.88 5.38 23.54
N GLY A 107 0.07 5.39 22.46
CA GLY A 107 0.15 4.38 21.40
C GLY A 107 1.52 4.30 20.74
N PRO A 108 2.01 5.38 20.11
CA PRO A 108 3.35 5.39 19.51
C PRO A 108 4.46 5.07 20.51
N THR A 109 4.40 5.68 21.73
CA THR A 109 5.42 5.46 22.77
C THR A 109 5.51 4.00 23.22
N ALA A 110 4.37 3.29 23.26
CA ALA A 110 4.35 1.87 23.61
C ALA A 110 5.03 0.99 22.54
N LEU A 111 5.06 1.42 21.27
CA LEU A 111 5.65 0.67 20.17
C LEU A 111 7.15 0.89 20.00
N ILE A 112 7.61 2.15 20.14
CA ILE A 112 8.99 2.54 19.80
C ILE A 112 9.66 3.44 20.84
N GLY A 113 8.99 3.75 21.96
CA GLY A 113 9.55 4.57 23.04
C GLY A 113 9.36 6.08 22.87
N GLU A 114 8.81 6.56 21.75
CA GLU A 114 8.58 7.97 21.48
C GLU A 114 7.33 8.23 20.63
N LYS A 115 6.86 9.50 20.63
CA LYS A 115 5.70 9.91 19.84
C LYS A 115 6.09 10.35 18.44
N VAL A 116 6.35 9.41 17.56
CA VAL A 116 6.57 9.66 16.12
C VAL A 116 5.72 8.72 15.27
N VAL A 117 5.51 9.08 14.02
CA VAL A 117 4.93 8.27 12.94
C VAL A 117 5.64 8.64 11.63
N PRO A 118 5.72 7.71 10.66
CA PRO A 118 5.11 6.37 10.61
C PRO A 118 5.81 5.35 11.51
N ILE A 119 5.06 4.31 11.93
CA ILE A 119 5.64 3.13 12.59
C ILE A 119 5.21 1.90 11.81
N LEU A 120 6.17 1.10 11.36
CA LEU A 120 5.92 -0.20 10.75
C LEU A 120 6.21 -1.32 11.75
N VAL A 121 5.20 -2.13 12.06
CA VAL A 121 5.38 -3.41 12.75
C VAL A 121 5.53 -4.48 11.67
N LYS A 122 6.69 -5.13 11.68
CA LYS A 122 7.08 -6.17 10.72
C LYS A 122 6.45 -7.53 11.06
N PRO A 123 6.50 -8.52 10.15
CA PRO A 123 5.97 -9.86 10.40
C PRO A 123 6.57 -10.56 11.63
N ASP A 124 7.82 -10.26 11.98
CA ASP A 124 8.51 -10.78 13.16
C ASP A 124 8.12 -10.08 14.48
N GLY A 125 7.21 -9.09 14.42
CA GLY A 125 6.75 -8.30 15.56
C GLY A 125 7.68 -7.13 15.93
N THR A 126 8.80 -6.94 15.27
CA THR A 126 9.68 -5.79 15.52
C THR A 126 9.14 -4.53 14.86
N ALA A 127 9.33 -3.38 15.50
CA ALA A 127 8.89 -2.08 15.00
C ALA A 127 10.05 -1.25 14.45
N MET A 128 9.75 -0.39 13.47
CA MET A 128 10.66 0.62 12.92
C MET A 128 9.89 1.88 12.52
N ASP A 129 10.51 3.06 12.57
CA ASP A 129 9.85 4.36 12.47
C ASP A 129 10.42 5.31 11.41
N GLU A 130 11.67 5.16 10.98
CA GLU A 130 12.24 6.04 9.95
C GLU A 130 11.62 5.79 8.58
N SER A 131 10.92 6.79 8.01
CA SER A 131 10.09 6.64 6.81
C SER A 131 10.85 6.09 5.60
N LEU A 132 12.11 6.52 5.37
CA LEU A 132 12.90 6.04 4.25
C LEU A 132 13.51 4.66 4.52
N ASP A 133 13.74 4.30 5.78
CA ASP A 133 14.14 2.95 6.14
C ASP A 133 12.98 1.97 5.98
N ILE A 134 11.75 2.41 6.31
CA ILE A 134 10.52 1.64 5.99
C ILE A 134 10.40 1.43 4.48
N VAL A 135 10.60 2.49 3.67
CA VAL A 135 10.59 2.38 2.21
C VAL A 135 11.61 1.36 1.73
N ARG A 136 12.85 1.43 2.22
CA ARG A 136 13.92 0.51 1.85
C ARG A 136 13.60 -0.93 2.25
N PHE A 137 13.13 -1.13 3.47
CA PHE A 137 12.73 -2.45 3.97
C PHE A 137 11.63 -3.09 3.10
N VAL A 138 10.56 -2.34 2.81
CA VAL A 138 9.43 -2.84 2.01
C VAL A 138 9.84 -3.09 0.56
N ASP A 139 10.70 -2.23 0.00
CA ASP A 139 11.25 -2.39 -1.34
C ASP A 139 12.06 -3.68 -1.47
N GLU A 140 12.95 -3.95 -0.51
CA GLU A 140 13.73 -5.19 -0.43
C GLU A 140 12.84 -6.42 -0.19
N TYR A 141 11.87 -6.31 0.73
CA TYR A 141 10.93 -7.39 1.04
C TYR A 141 10.10 -7.83 -0.16
N ALA A 142 9.76 -6.89 -1.06
CA ALA A 142 9.01 -7.17 -2.28
C ALA A 142 9.76 -8.06 -3.27
N GLY A 143 11.09 -8.17 -3.18
CA GLY A 143 11.91 -8.98 -4.08
C GLY A 143 11.85 -8.57 -5.55
N LYS A 144 11.43 -7.34 -5.84
CA LYS A 144 11.37 -6.75 -7.19
C LYS A 144 12.65 -5.97 -7.50
N GLU A 145 12.78 -5.47 -8.74
CA GLU A 145 13.82 -4.50 -9.07
C GLU A 145 13.74 -3.31 -8.11
N ARG A 146 14.89 -2.95 -7.52
CA ARG A 146 14.98 -1.88 -6.53
C ARG A 146 14.58 -0.53 -7.11
N LEU A 147 14.03 0.32 -6.25
CA LEU A 147 13.84 1.74 -6.58
C LEU A 147 15.17 2.38 -6.93
N ASP A 148 15.11 3.35 -7.85
CA ASP A 148 16.23 4.25 -8.05
C ASP A 148 16.43 5.12 -6.81
N ASP A 149 17.59 5.03 -6.18
CA ASP A 149 17.92 5.78 -4.96
C ASP A 149 18.54 7.15 -5.24
N THR A 150 18.71 7.49 -6.52
CA THR A 150 19.21 8.79 -6.95
C THR A 150 18.19 9.89 -6.64
N ILE A 151 18.66 10.97 -6.03
CA ILE A 151 17.89 12.21 -5.86
C ILE A 151 18.70 13.32 -6.50
N ARG A 152 18.18 13.90 -7.57
CA ARG A 152 18.82 15.02 -8.26
C ARG A 152 18.86 16.26 -7.35
N PRO A 153 19.96 17.01 -7.31
CA PRO A 153 20.06 18.23 -6.50
C PRO A 153 18.95 19.25 -6.79
N GLU A 154 18.51 19.33 -8.06
CA GLU A 154 17.44 20.24 -8.49
C GLU A 154 16.09 19.87 -7.85
N ILE A 155 15.78 18.58 -7.71
CA ILE A 155 14.58 18.12 -7.03
C ILE A 155 14.64 18.45 -5.54
N GLN A 156 15.78 18.18 -4.89
CA GLN A 156 15.96 18.52 -3.48
C GLN A 156 15.86 20.05 -3.27
N ALA A 157 16.50 20.85 -4.12
CA ALA A 157 16.45 22.31 -4.04
C ALA A 157 15.01 22.84 -4.20
N TRP A 158 14.21 22.27 -5.12
CA TRP A 158 12.82 22.62 -5.29
C TRP A 158 11.98 22.27 -4.03
N LEU A 159 12.17 21.06 -3.49
CA LEU A 159 11.49 20.64 -2.26
C LEU A 159 11.84 21.56 -1.08
N ASP A 160 13.11 21.91 -0.92
CA ASP A 160 13.56 22.82 0.14
C ASP A 160 12.99 24.24 -0.02
N LYS A 161 12.87 24.71 -1.27
CA LYS A 161 12.26 26.00 -1.60
C LYS A 161 10.78 26.03 -1.22
N VAL A 162 10.00 25.08 -1.75
CA VAL A 162 8.55 25.01 -1.54
C VAL A 162 8.20 24.62 -0.11
N GLY A 163 9.02 23.79 0.53
CA GLY A 163 8.87 23.37 1.92
C GLY A 163 8.84 24.54 2.93
N LYS A 164 9.49 25.67 2.60
CA LYS A 164 9.53 26.87 3.47
C LYS A 164 8.14 27.49 3.69
N TYR A 165 7.21 27.32 2.76
CA TYR A 165 5.90 27.97 2.84
C TYR A 165 4.70 27.04 2.63
N SER A 166 4.84 25.91 1.97
CA SER A 166 3.73 25.01 1.65
C SER A 166 2.97 24.50 2.88
N SER A 167 3.68 24.36 4.01
CA SER A 167 3.05 24.01 5.29
C SER A 167 2.06 25.07 5.80
N ARG A 168 2.22 26.34 5.40
CA ARG A 168 1.25 27.40 5.72
C ARG A 168 -0.05 27.25 4.94
N LEU A 169 0.00 26.63 3.76
CA LEU A 169 -1.18 26.25 3.00
C LEU A 169 -1.87 25.01 3.57
N THR A 170 -1.09 23.98 3.92
CA THR A 170 -1.63 22.66 4.24
C THR A 170 -1.98 22.47 5.71
N ALA A 171 -1.16 22.96 6.65
CA ALA A 171 -1.37 22.72 8.08
C ALA A 171 -2.73 23.27 8.61
N PRO A 172 -3.19 24.48 8.24
CA PRO A 172 -4.51 24.95 8.67
C PRO A 172 -5.67 24.14 8.10
N ARG A 173 -5.48 23.51 6.94
CA ARG A 173 -6.49 22.74 6.22
C ARG A 173 -6.62 21.31 6.67
N CYS A 174 -5.53 20.70 7.13
CA CYS A 174 -5.54 19.33 7.66
C CYS A 174 -6.62 19.11 8.72
N VAL A 175 -6.82 20.08 9.61
CA VAL A 175 -7.78 19.98 10.72
C VAL A 175 -9.23 20.26 10.28
N GLN A 176 -9.45 20.72 9.04
CA GLN A 176 -10.76 21.11 8.51
C GLN A 176 -11.38 20.06 7.60
N ILE A 177 -10.59 19.18 6.99
CA ILE A 177 -11.03 18.26 5.94
C ILE A 177 -11.47 16.89 6.46
N GLY A 178 -11.65 16.73 7.79
CA GLY A 178 -12.21 15.52 8.38
C GLY A 178 -11.30 14.31 8.33
N LEU A 179 -10.00 14.49 8.53
CA LEU A 179 -9.05 13.39 8.60
C LEU A 179 -9.20 12.61 9.92
N PRO A 180 -8.99 11.28 9.92
CA PRO A 180 -9.26 10.43 11.06
C PRO A 180 -8.42 10.79 12.31
N GLU A 181 -7.17 11.21 12.15
CA GLU A 181 -6.29 11.66 13.24
C GLU A 181 -6.80 12.93 13.93
N PHE A 182 -7.75 13.64 13.35
CA PHE A 182 -8.37 14.86 13.86
C PHE A 182 -9.86 14.69 14.20
N ALA A 183 -10.30 13.45 14.47
CA ALA A 183 -11.70 13.15 14.78
C ALA A 183 -12.20 13.88 16.04
N THR A 184 -11.32 14.09 17.05
CA THR A 184 -11.64 14.75 18.30
C THR A 184 -11.22 16.23 18.31
N GLU A 185 -11.89 17.03 19.14
CA GLU A 185 -11.51 18.42 19.34
C GLU A 185 -10.12 18.54 20.00
N SER A 186 -9.81 17.65 20.95
CA SER A 186 -8.49 17.59 21.62
C SER A 186 -7.35 17.35 20.63
N ALA A 187 -7.52 16.41 19.69
CA ALA A 187 -6.53 16.12 18.67
C ALA A 187 -6.29 17.32 17.74
N ARG A 188 -7.37 18.02 17.33
CA ARG A 188 -7.25 19.26 16.55
C ARG A 188 -6.54 20.36 17.31
N ALA A 189 -6.94 20.60 18.57
CA ALA A 189 -6.33 21.63 19.41
C ALA A 189 -4.84 21.35 19.68
N TYR A 190 -4.48 20.10 19.93
CA TYR A 190 -3.10 19.66 20.11
C TYR A 190 -2.26 19.98 18.86
N TYR A 191 -2.74 19.61 17.68
CA TYR A 191 -2.05 19.87 16.41
C TYR A 191 -1.88 21.36 16.14
N ILE A 192 -2.98 22.13 16.27
CA ILE A 192 -2.97 23.59 16.06
C ILE A 192 -1.92 24.24 16.94
N LYS A 193 -1.93 23.95 18.25
CA LYS A 193 -0.95 24.50 19.21
C LYS A 193 0.48 24.20 18.79
N LYS A 194 0.75 22.94 18.42
CA LYS A 194 2.11 22.49 18.06
C LYS A 194 2.57 23.10 16.72
N LYS A 195 1.68 23.18 15.73
CA LYS A 195 2.04 23.63 14.37
C LYS A 195 2.00 25.14 14.22
N ALA A 196 1.15 25.86 14.96
CA ALA A 196 1.18 27.32 14.99
C ALA A 196 2.51 27.87 15.50
N ALA A 197 3.15 27.19 16.43
CA ALA A 197 4.50 27.55 16.88
C ALA A 197 5.56 27.49 15.77
N ALA A 198 5.39 26.61 14.78
CA ALA A 198 6.34 26.43 13.69
C ALA A 198 5.97 27.24 12.42
N TYR A 199 4.66 27.35 12.12
CA TYR A 199 4.19 27.89 10.84
C TYR A 199 3.41 29.21 10.96
N GLY A 200 3.22 29.73 12.17
CA GLY A 200 2.42 30.92 12.44
C GLY A 200 0.94 30.62 12.67
N ASP A 201 0.17 31.66 12.94
CA ASP A 201 -1.26 31.55 13.20
C ASP A 201 -2.02 30.99 11.99
N PHE A 202 -2.95 30.07 12.25
CA PHE A 202 -3.68 29.37 11.19
C PHE A 202 -4.68 30.26 10.48
N ALA A 203 -5.33 31.19 11.18
CA ALA A 203 -6.27 32.12 10.56
C ALA A 203 -5.54 33.13 9.67
N GLU A 204 -4.38 33.62 10.10
CA GLU A 204 -3.52 34.47 9.28
C GLU A 204 -3.03 33.75 8.03
N ASN A 205 -2.62 32.49 8.16
CA ASN A 205 -2.17 31.67 7.04
C ASN A 205 -3.33 31.42 6.02
N ILE A 206 -4.55 31.19 6.50
CA ILE A 206 -5.74 31.09 5.63
C ILE A 206 -6.00 32.42 4.92
N ALA A 207 -5.92 33.54 5.62
CA ALA A 207 -6.13 34.86 4.99
C ALA A 207 -5.10 35.19 3.91
N ARG A 208 -3.92 34.59 3.97
CA ARG A 208 -2.83 34.76 2.99
C ARG A 208 -2.78 33.64 1.93
N THR A 209 -3.83 32.86 1.78
CA THR A 209 -3.90 31.75 0.82
C THR A 209 -3.53 32.19 -0.59
N ASP A 210 -4.08 33.29 -1.09
CA ASP A 210 -3.84 33.76 -2.45
C ASP A 210 -2.35 34.14 -2.69
N GLU A 211 -1.70 34.71 -1.67
CA GLU A 211 -0.26 35.01 -1.72
C GLU A 211 0.58 33.75 -1.85
N TYR A 212 0.32 32.76 -0.98
CA TYR A 212 1.06 31.49 -1.04
C TYR A 212 0.74 30.67 -2.29
N LEU A 213 -0.51 30.71 -2.79
CA LEU A 213 -0.86 30.07 -4.06
C LEU A 213 -0.17 30.74 -5.24
N ALA A 214 -0.11 32.08 -5.28
CA ALA A 214 0.61 32.79 -6.34
C ALA A 214 2.09 32.41 -6.36
N GLN A 215 2.73 32.32 -5.20
CA GLN A 215 4.10 31.84 -5.07
C GLN A 215 4.23 30.39 -5.54
N LEU A 216 3.36 29.50 -5.10
CA LEU A 216 3.37 28.09 -5.49
C LEU A 216 3.19 27.93 -7.01
N HIS A 217 2.23 28.65 -7.61
CA HIS A 217 2.00 28.61 -9.04
C HIS A 217 3.18 29.13 -9.86
N ALA A 218 4.00 30.03 -9.31
CA ALA A 218 5.25 30.45 -9.92
C ALA A 218 6.37 29.40 -9.80
N ASP A 219 6.37 28.60 -8.72
CA ASP A 219 7.39 27.58 -8.47
C ASP A 219 7.08 26.22 -9.14
N LEU A 220 5.82 25.90 -9.41
CA LEU A 220 5.41 24.63 -10.02
C LEU A 220 5.99 24.37 -11.42
N PRO A 221 6.11 25.35 -12.34
CA PRO A 221 6.74 25.13 -13.63
C PRO A 221 8.19 24.65 -13.55
N GLU A 222 8.93 25.02 -12.51
CA GLU A 222 10.30 24.54 -12.30
C GLU A 222 10.31 23.02 -12.07
N LEU A 223 9.39 22.51 -11.23
CA LEU A 223 9.23 21.06 -11.03
C LEU A 223 8.74 20.38 -12.31
N ALA A 224 7.77 20.98 -13.01
CA ALA A 224 7.26 20.42 -14.27
C ALA A 224 8.37 20.18 -15.29
N ALA A 225 9.33 21.10 -15.39
CA ALA A 225 10.49 20.96 -16.28
C ALA A 225 11.47 19.85 -15.86
N LEU A 226 11.41 19.38 -14.61
CA LEU A 226 12.27 18.31 -14.07
C LEU A 226 11.64 16.92 -14.18
N ILE A 227 10.36 16.81 -14.54
CA ILE A 227 9.67 15.53 -14.71
C ILE A 227 10.06 14.90 -16.04
N TYR A 228 10.67 13.72 -15.99
CA TYR A 228 11.12 13.00 -17.19
C TYR A 228 9.99 12.32 -17.94
N SER A 229 9.00 11.79 -17.22
CA SER A 229 7.90 11.05 -17.82
C SER A 229 6.57 11.33 -17.11
N GLU A 230 5.46 11.04 -17.79
CA GLU A 230 4.12 11.19 -17.21
C GLU A 230 3.88 10.30 -15.97
N GLY A 231 4.80 9.39 -15.65
CA GLY A 231 4.63 8.44 -14.57
C GLY A 231 5.55 8.61 -13.39
N HIS A 232 6.70 9.24 -13.59
CA HIS A 232 7.77 9.33 -12.60
C HIS A 232 8.50 10.68 -12.69
N ILE A 233 9.02 11.14 -11.57
CA ILE A 233 9.87 12.35 -11.54
C ILE A 233 11.18 12.07 -12.30
N GLY A 234 11.84 10.94 -12.02
CA GLY A 234 13.02 10.47 -12.72
C GLY A 234 12.69 9.64 -13.97
N GLU A 235 13.71 9.02 -14.56
CA GLU A 235 13.54 8.13 -15.73
C GLU A 235 12.73 6.88 -15.39
N ARG A 236 12.78 6.46 -14.13
CA ARG A 236 12.06 5.32 -13.57
C ARG A 236 11.58 5.63 -12.15
N LEU A 237 10.72 4.76 -11.62
CA LEU A 237 10.23 4.88 -10.26
C LEU A 237 11.39 4.86 -9.26
N GLY A 238 11.44 5.87 -8.39
CA GLY A 238 12.56 6.05 -7.48
C GLY A 238 12.25 6.89 -6.24
N TYR A 239 13.32 7.21 -5.52
CA TYR A 239 13.23 8.01 -4.29
C TYR A 239 12.77 9.44 -4.56
N GLU A 240 13.00 9.99 -5.76
CA GLU A 240 12.42 11.28 -6.14
C GLU A 240 10.89 11.27 -6.06
N ASP A 241 10.25 10.15 -6.47
CA ASP A 241 8.80 9.99 -6.35
C ASP A 241 8.36 9.88 -4.89
N ILE A 242 9.10 9.09 -4.10
CA ILE A 242 8.81 8.85 -2.69
C ILE A 242 8.85 10.15 -1.88
N ILE A 243 9.75 11.08 -2.18
CA ILE A 243 9.90 12.33 -1.43
C ILE A 243 9.04 13.47 -1.97
N THR A 244 8.71 13.48 -3.26
CA THR A 244 7.99 14.59 -3.91
C THR A 244 6.48 14.40 -3.87
N PHE A 245 5.97 13.20 -4.16
CA PHE A 245 4.54 12.92 -4.20
C PHE A 245 3.81 13.30 -2.90
N PRO A 246 4.32 13.02 -1.69
CA PRO A 246 3.63 13.37 -0.44
C PRO A 246 3.34 14.86 -0.29
N LEU A 247 4.27 15.72 -0.72
CA LEU A 247 4.08 17.18 -0.70
C LEU A 247 2.99 17.58 -1.69
N LEU A 248 3.09 17.12 -2.94
CA LEU A 248 2.11 17.42 -3.98
C LEU A 248 0.72 16.88 -3.60
N ARG A 249 0.65 15.65 -3.09
CA ARG A 249 -0.59 15.06 -2.59
C ARG A 249 -1.26 15.96 -1.55
N ASN A 250 -0.51 16.44 -0.57
CA ASN A 250 -1.07 17.28 0.49
C ASN A 250 -1.54 18.63 -0.03
N LEU A 251 -0.90 19.20 -1.03
CA LEU A 251 -1.35 20.45 -1.64
C LEU A 251 -2.73 20.33 -2.31
N THR A 252 -3.18 19.10 -2.67
CA THR A 252 -4.51 18.92 -3.26
C THR A 252 -5.67 19.22 -2.31
N MET A 253 -5.41 19.43 -1.01
CA MET A 253 -6.42 19.94 -0.06
C MET A 253 -6.66 21.45 -0.17
N VAL A 254 -5.87 22.16 -0.96
CA VAL A 254 -5.94 23.62 -1.07
C VAL A 254 -6.85 24.00 -2.24
N LYS A 255 -7.99 24.62 -1.93
CA LYS A 255 -8.90 25.13 -2.95
C LYS A 255 -8.21 26.23 -3.76
N GLY A 256 -8.39 26.19 -5.08
CA GLY A 256 -7.74 27.13 -5.98
C GLY A 256 -6.36 26.70 -6.50
N LEU A 257 -5.84 25.55 -6.02
CA LEU A 257 -4.61 24.98 -6.58
C LEU A 257 -4.79 24.64 -8.06
N GLN A 258 -3.82 25.05 -8.87
CA GLN A 258 -3.74 24.74 -10.30
C GLN A 258 -2.38 24.13 -10.60
N TYR A 259 -2.36 22.82 -10.82
CA TYR A 259 -1.18 22.15 -11.29
C TYR A 259 -0.96 22.35 -12.79
N PRO A 260 0.29 22.60 -13.27
CA PRO A 260 0.65 22.32 -14.64
C PRO A 260 0.26 20.91 -15.05
N GLU A 261 -0.10 20.72 -16.31
CA GLU A 261 -0.69 19.44 -16.79
C GLU A 261 0.20 18.24 -16.47
N GLN A 262 1.51 18.36 -16.66
CA GLN A 262 2.48 17.31 -16.35
C GLN A 262 2.47 16.90 -14.87
N ILE A 263 2.41 17.88 -13.94
CA ILE A 263 2.34 17.60 -12.50
C ILE A 263 0.99 16.96 -12.16
N ARG A 264 -0.10 17.44 -12.73
CA ARG A 264 -1.43 16.88 -12.52
C ARG A 264 -1.47 15.40 -12.92
N PHE A 265 -1.01 15.05 -14.13
CA PHE A 265 -0.93 13.66 -14.58
C PHE A 265 -0.04 12.80 -13.67
N TYR A 266 1.13 13.32 -13.29
CA TYR A 266 2.02 12.63 -12.37
C TYR A 266 1.33 12.34 -11.02
N VAL A 267 0.71 13.33 -10.39
CA VAL A 267 0.06 13.19 -9.08
C VAL A 267 -1.11 12.21 -9.14
N GLU A 268 -1.98 12.31 -10.15
CA GLU A 268 -3.11 11.40 -10.35
C GLU A 268 -2.65 9.96 -10.58
N ARG A 269 -1.62 9.77 -11.39
CA ARG A 269 -1.04 8.46 -11.69
C ARG A 269 -0.37 7.86 -10.47
N MET A 270 0.44 8.63 -9.75
CA MET A 270 1.10 8.18 -8.53
C MET A 270 0.10 7.80 -7.44
N ALA A 271 -0.97 8.58 -7.26
CA ALA A 271 -2.07 8.26 -6.36
C ALA A 271 -2.72 6.90 -6.69
N LYS A 272 -2.99 6.66 -7.98
CA LYS A 272 -3.55 5.40 -8.45
C LYS A 272 -2.61 4.22 -8.25
N GLN A 273 -1.33 4.37 -8.58
CA GLN A 273 -0.33 3.30 -8.46
C GLN A 273 -0.02 2.94 -7.00
N SER A 274 0.06 3.95 -6.14
CA SER A 274 0.36 3.76 -4.72
C SER A 274 -0.86 3.42 -3.86
N GLY A 275 -2.09 3.60 -4.38
CA GLY A 275 -3.31 3.47 -3.60
C GLY A 275 -3.50 4.55 -2.54
N VAL A 276 -2.78 5.68 -2.64
CA VAL A 276 -2.88 6.81 -1.71
C VAL A 276 -3.82 7.87 -2.30
N PRO A 277 -5.01 8.12 -1.70
CA PRO A 277 -5.98 9.04 -2.26
C PRO A 277 -5.50 10.49 -2.18
N LEU A 278 -5.93 11.30 -3.15
CA LEU A 278 -5.78 12.76 -3.15
C LEU A 278 -6.92 13.41 -2.35
N TYR A 279 -6.83 14.71 -2.11
CA TYR A 279 -7.79 15.46 -1.31
C TYR A 279 -8.67 16.44 -2.12
N TYR A 280 -8.71 16.34 -3.44
CA TYR A 280 -9.47 17.26 -4.28
C TYR A 280 -10.95 17.38 -3.90
N ASP A 281 -11.56 16.26 -3.50
CA ASP A 281 -12.97 16.19 -3.07
C ASP A 281 -13.24 16.87 -1.71
N LYS A 282 -12.17 17.13 -0.95
CA LYS A 282 -12.20 17.73 0.38
C LYS A 282 -11.55 19.12 0.43
N ALA A 283 -11.11 19.65 -0.71
CA ALA A 283 -10.34 20.89 -0.77
C ALA A 283 -11.10 22.10 -0.23
N VAL A 284 -10.47 22.87 0.65
CA VAL A 284 -11.01 24.05 1.34
C VAL A 284 -10.11 25.26 1.18
#